data_304cae8e6b092a53dfcb1ab89fd91229
#
_entry.id   304cae8e6b092a53dfcb1ab89fd91229
#
_cell.length_a   1.000
_cell.length_b   1.000
_cell.length_c   1.000
_cell.angle_alpha   90.00
_cell.angle_beta   90.00
_cell.angle_gamma   90.00
#
_symmetry.space_group_name_H-M   'P 1'
#
loop_
_entity.id
_entity.type
_entity.pdbx_description
1 polymer ?
#
loop_
_entity_poly.entity_id
_entity_poly.type
_entity_poly.pdbx_seq_one_letter_code
_entity_poly.pdbx_strand_id
1 'polypeptide(L)'
;MKKFKFLLLCLVALVTMPAAAQMSVPQLPADTAVRIGKLPNGLTYYVRHNALPANRANFYIAQKVGSVQEEDNQRGLAHFLEHMCFNGTDHFPGNTLTKYCENIGVMFGQDLNAYTSTDETVYNIDNVPVTPSNVDSCLLILRDWADGLTLAPSEIDKERG
;
A
#
# COMPACT_ATOMS: atom_id res chain seq x y z
N MET A 1 2.34 -36.76 51.98
CA MET A 1 3.30 -37.11 50.90
C MET A 1 2.66 -37.68 49.62
N LYS A 2 1.71 -38.62 49.70
CA LYS A 2 1.06 -39.21 48.50
C LYS A 2 0.29 -38.18 47.66
N LYS A 3 -0.47 -37.24 48.27
CA LYS A 3 -1.24 -36.18 47.56
C LYS A 3 -0.33 -35.16 46.86
N PHE A 4 0.83 -34.84 47.43
CA PHE A 4 1.79 -33.92 46.83
C PHE A 4 2.48 -34.53 45.61
N LYS A 5 2.83 -35.82 45.67
CA LYS A 5 3.38 -36.54 44.50
C LYS A 5 2.40 -36.65 43.34
N PHE A 6 1.11 -36.83 43.64
CA PHE A 6 0.06 -36.88 42.61
C PHE A 6 -0.13 -35.50 41.94
N LEU A 7 -0.13 -34.41 42.72
CA LEU A 7 -0.24 -33.06 42.18
C LEU A 7 0.94 -32.70 41.28
N LEU A 8 2.17 -33.11 41.71
CA LEU A 8 3.37 -32.89 40.91
C LEU A 8 3.35 -33.67 39.60
N LEU A 9 2.81 -34.91 39.60
CA LEU A 9 2.68 -35.75 38.40
C LEU A 9 1.68 -35.13 37.40
N CYS A 10 0.56 -34.58 37.89
CA CYS A 10 -0.42 -33.88 37.08
C CYS A 10 0.15 -32.58 36.47
N LEU A 11 0.96 -31.84 37.21
CA LEU A 11 1.62 -30.61 36.74
C LEU A 11 2.63 -30.92 35.62
N VAL A 12 3.42 -31.98 35.78
CA VAL A 12 4.38 -32.43 34.75
C VAL A 12 3.66 -32.93 33.51
N ALA A 13 2.52 -33.65 33.63
CA ALA A 13 1.73 -34.09 32.49
C ALA A 13 1.12 -32.93 31.69
N LEU A 14 0.77 -31.81 32.36
CA LEU A 14 0.28 -30.59 31.72
C LEU A 14 1.39 -29.86 30.91
N VAL A 15 2.63 -29.92 31.39
CA VAL A 15 3.78 -29.26 30.71
C VAL A 15 4.30 -30.10 29.54
N THR A 16 4.07 -31.43 29.55
CA THR A 16 4.52 -32.34 28.48
C THR A 16 3.48 -32.61 27.42
N MET A 17 2.32 -31.96 27.45
CA MET A 17 1.42 -32.01 26.29
C MET A 17 2.16 -31.40 25.09
N PRO A 18 2.46 -32.20 24.05
CA PRO A 18 3.02 -31.63 22.84
C PRO A 18 2.04 -30.58 22.33
N ALA A 19 2.54 -29.37 22.04
CA ALA A 19 1.79 -28.35 21.33
C ALA A 19 1.51 -28.82 19.87
N ALA A 20 0.79 -29.94 19.76
CA ALA A 20 0.41 -30.58 18.48
C ALA A 20 -0.78 -29.89 17.81
N ALA A 21 -1.01 -28.62 18.13
CA ALA A 21 -2.08 -27.84 17.51
C ALA A 21 -1.53 -26.71 16.63
N GLN A 22 -0.30 -26.80 16.16
CA GLN A 22 0.12 -25.99 15.02
C GLN A 22 -0.49 -26.66 13.78
N MET A 23 -1.77 -26.36 13.52
CA MET A 23 -2.36 -26.66 12.21
C MET A 23 -1.48 -25.93 11.20
N SER A 24 -0.66 -26.66 10.45
CA SER A 24 0.03 -26.08 9.31
C SER A 24 -1.07 -25.71 8.29
N VAL A 25 -1.43 -24.44 8.27
CA VAL A 25 -2.29 -23.92 7.22
C VAL A 25 -1.54 -24.14 5.91
N PRO A 26 -2.09 -24.96 4.98
CA PRO A 26 -1.41 -25.20 3.71
C PRO A 26 -1.20 -23.86 3.01
N GLN A 27 0.01 -23.65 2.55
CA GLN A 27 0.36 -22.43 1.82
C GLN A 27 -0.47 -22.41 0.53
N LEU A 28 -1.19 -21.32 0.30
CA LEU A 28 -1.95 -21.16 -0.95
C LEU A 28 -1.00 -21.20 -2.14
N PRO A 29 -1.36 -21.88 -3.24
CA PRO A 29 -0.55 -21.87 -4.44
C PRO A 29 -0.41 -20.43 -4.96
N ALA A 30 0.81 -20.06 -5.38
CA ALA A 30 1.04 -18.76 -6.00
C ALA A 30 0.24 -18.63 -7.31
N ASP A 31 -0.39 -17.47 -7.55
CA ASP A 31 -1.04 -17.18 -8.83
C ASP A 31 0.05 -17.04 -9.92
N THR A 32 0.16 -18.04 -10.78
CA THR A 32 1.16 -18.07 -11.87
C THR A 32 0.89 -17.05 -12.98
N ALA A 33 -0.28 -16.42 -12.99
CA ALA A 33 -0.61 -15.32 -13.91
C ALA A 33 0.02 -13.99 -13.46
N VAL A 34 0.48 -13.88 -12.21
CA VAL A 34 1.18 -12.68 -11.71
C VAL A 34 2.66 -12.76 -12.09
N ARG A 35 3.12 -11.74 -12.81
CA ARG A 35 4.56 -11.52 -13.05
C ARG A 35 5.12 -10.67 -11.93
N ILE A 36 6.13 -11.17 -11.26
CA ILE A 36 6.81 -10.50 -10.14
C ILE A 36 8.24 -10.20 -10.57
N GLY A 37 8.69 -8.99 -10.32
CA GLY A 37 10.07 -8.60 -10.55
C GLY A 37 10.56 -7.56 -9.55
N LYS A 38 11.85 -7.25 -9.61
CA LYS A 38 12.49 -6.27 -8.74
C LYS A 38 13.35 -5.33 -9.57
N LEU A 39 13.21 -4.03 -9.35
CA LEU A 39 14.04 -3.02 -9.98
C LEU A 39 15.40 -2.91 -9.28
N PRO A 40 16.43 -2.33 -9.94
CA PRO A 40 17.76 -2.16 -9.34
C PRO A 40 17.77 -1.37 -8.02
N ASN A 41 16.83 -0.45 -7.83
CA ASN A 41 16.65 0.31 -6.58
C ASN A 41 15.96 -0.47 -5.45
N GLY A 42 15.59 -1.74 -5.71
CA GLY A 42 14.94 -2.60 -4.72
C GLY A 42 13.42 -2.62 -4.74
N LEU A 43 12.76 -1.75 -5.53
CA LEU A 43 11.31 -1.75 -5.66
C LEU A 43 10.83 -3.05 -6.30
N THR A 44 9.86 -3.72 -5.66
CA THR A 44 9.23 -4.93 -6.19
C THR A 44 7.97 -4.55 -6.96
N TYR A 45 7.81 -5.09 -8.16
CA TYR A 45 6.62 -4.87 -8.95
C TYR A 45 5.85 -6.17 -9.21
N TYR A 46 4.54 -6.02 -9.38
CA TYR A 46 3.60 -7.08 -9.70
C TYR A 46 2.80 -6.66 -10.93
N VAL A 47 2.74 -7.51 -11.94
CA VAL A 47 1.94 -7.27 -13.14
C VAL A 47 1.04 -8.47 -13.40
N ARG A 48 -0.26 -8.24 -13.49
CA ARG A 48 -1.25 -9.26 -13.77
C ARG A 48 -2.17 -8.82 -14.89
N HIS A 49 -2.34 -9.69 -15.89
CA HIS A 49 -3.33 -9.46 -16.94
C HIS A 49 -4.73 -9.84 -16.43
N ASN A 50 -5.69 -8.92 -16.62
CA ASN A 50 -7.11 -9.13 -16.40
C ASN A 50 -7.89 -8.85 -17.69
N ALA A 51 -8.86 -9.71 -18.01
CA ALA A 51 -9.71 -9.55 -19.19
C ALA A 51 -10.92 -8.64 -18.94
N LEU A 52 -11.29 -8.43 -17.67
CA LEU A 52 -12.48 -7.67 -17.27
C LEU A 52 -12.13 -6.65 -16.18
N PRO A 53 -12.64 -5.41 -16.28
CA PRO A 53 -13.32 -4.85 -17.46
C PRO A 53 -12.37 -4.69 -18.65
N ALA A 54 -12.91 -4.87 -19.87
CA ALA A 54 -12.09 -4.80 -21.08
C ALA A 54 -11.48 -3.41 -21.28
N ASN A 55 -10.23 -3.36 -21.75
CA ASN A 55 -9.48 -2.13 -22.03
C ASN A 55 -9.36 -1.17 -20.83
N ARG A 56 -9.27 -1.72 -19.63
CA ARG A 56 -9.06 -0.98 -18.39
C ARG A 56 -7.84 -1.52 -17.66
N ALA A 57 -7.13 -0.62 -16.98
CA ALA A 57 -6.01 -0.96 -16.12
C ALA A 57 -6.17 -0.28 -14.76
N ASN A 58 -5.62 -0.91 -13.73
CA ASN A 58 -5.50 -0.36 -12.39
C ASN A 58 -4.02 -0.28 -12.02
N PHE A 59 -3.64 0.80 -11.38
CA PHE A 59 -2.27 1.06 -10.94
C PHE A 59 -2.26 1.28 -9.44
N TYR A 60 -1.30 0.66 -8.77
CA TYR A 60 -1.15 0.75 -7.31
C TYR A 60 0.32 1.00 -6.97
N ILE A 61 0.56 1.83 -5.96
CA ILE A 61 1.82 1.84 -5.24
C ILE A 61 1.53 1.67 -3.76
N ALA A 62 2.16 0.68 -3.13
CA ALA A 62 2.04 0.40 -1.71
C ALA A 62 3.40 0.65 -1.04
N GLN A 63 3.41 1.50 -0.05
CA GLN A 63 4.56 1.83 0.76
C GLN A 63 4.38 1.23 2.17
N LYS A 64 5.41 0.58 2.69
CA LYS A 64 5.43 0.05 4.06
C LYS A 64 5.73 1.16 5.06
N VAL A 65 4.91 2.20 5.03
CA VAL A 65 4.99 3.39 5.87
C VAL A 65 3.60 3.71 6.37
N GLY A 66 3.44 3.88 7.68
CA GLY A 66 2.18 4.23 8.31
C GLY A 66 2.43 4.78 9.73
N SER A 67 1.38 4.91 10.52
CA SER A 67 1.45 5.59 11.82
C SER A 67 2.36 4.88 12.86
N VAL A 68 2.67 3.60 12.68
CA VAL A 68 3.56 2.85 13.61
C VAL A 68 5.03 3.30 13.52
N GLN A 69 5.44 3.90 12.40
CA GLN A 69 6.80 4.43 12.22
C GLN A 69 6.95 5.86 12.75
N GLU A 70 5.86 6.51 13.13
CA GLU A 70 5.87 7.88 13.62
C GLU A 70 6.36 7.95 15.08
N GLU A 71 7.23 8.93 15.35
CA GLU A 71 7.54 9.32 16.73
C GLU A 71 6.41 10.19 17.30
N ASP A 72 6.39 10.38 18.62
CA ASP A 72 5.32 11.12 19.31
C ASP A 72 5.14 12.56 18.80
N ASN A 73 6.23 13.21 18.37
CA ASN A 73 6.22 14.56 17.77
C ASN A 73 5.94 14.57 16.26
N GLN A 74 5.72 13.41 15.64
CA GLN A 74 5.49 13.23 14.20
C GLN A 74 4.12 12.64 13.89
N ARG A 75 3.26 12.52 14.90
CA ARG A 75 1.93 11.90 14.73
C ARG A 75 1.11 12.60 13.65
N GLY A 76 0.64 11.80 12.68
CA GLY A 76 -0.17 12.24 11.56
C GLY A 76 0.65 12.63 10.32
N LEU A 77 2.00 12.59 10.34
CA LEU A 77 2.81 12.95 9.18
C LEU A 77 2.67 11.97 8.02
N ALA A 78 2.48 10.67 8.29
CA ALA A 78 2.26 9.69 7.22
C ALA A 78 0.98 10.01 6.44
N HIS A 79 -0.11 10.29 7.14
CA HIS A 79 -1.39 10.69 6.54
C HIS A 79 -1.31 12.08 5.86
N PHE A 80 -0.61 13.03 6.49
CA PHE A 80 -0.38 14.33 5.87
C PHE A 80 0.43 14.23 4.57
N LEU A 81 1.45 13.37 4.53
CA LEU A 81 2.23 13.12 3.31
C LEU A 81 1.37 12.48 2.22
N GLU A 82 0.43 11.61 2.59
CA GLU A 82 -0.56 11.06 1.67
C GLU A 82 -1.35 12.16 0.96
N HIS A 83 -1.87 13.14 1.69
CA HIS A 83 -2.56 14.30 1.11
C HIS A 83 -1.66 15.11 0.18
N MET A 84 -0.40 15.32 0.58
CA MET A 84 0.57 16.06 -0.23
C MET A 84 0.87 15.40 -1.57
N CYS A 85 0.66 14.10 -1.72
CA CYS A 85 0.80 13.39 -2.99
C CYS A 85 -0.16 13.89 -4.09
N PHE A 86 -1.25 14.57 -3.71
CA PHE A 86 -2.20 15.17 -4.64
C PHE A 86 -2.01 16.68 -4.83
N ASN A 87 -1.08 17.28 -4.09
CA ASN A 87 -0.86 18.72 -4.02
C ASN A 87 0.41 19.21 -4.76
N GLY A 88 0.92 18.40 -5.69
CA GLY A 88 2.00 18.75 -6.59
C GLY A 88 3.19 17.80 -6.55
N THR A 89 3.58 17.40 -7.75
CA THR A 89 4.75 16.55 -7.99
C THR A 89 5.64 17.17 -9.07
N ASP A 90 6.80 16.58 -9.32
CA ASP A 90 7.78 17.05 -10.32
C ASP A 90 7.17 17.22 -11.71
N HIS A 91 6.29 16.30 -12.13
CA HIS A 91 5.67 16.31 -13.46
C HIS A 91 4.22 16.80 -13.45
N PHE A 92 3.58 16.85 -12.28
CA PHE A 92 2.20 17.28 -12.12
C PHE A 92 2.09 18.38 -11.05
N PRO A 93 2.42 19.65 -11.37
CA PRO A 93 2.40 20.72 -10.40
C PRO A 93 0.98 21.05 -9.91
N GLY A 94 0.85 21.37 -8.62
CA GLY A 94 -0.42 21.72 -7.98
C GLY A 94 -1.45 20.59 -8.14
N ASN A 95 -2.63 20.90 -8.68
CA ASN A 95 -3.73 19.94 -8.87
C ASN A 95 -3.77 19.32 -10.29
N THR A 96 -2.69 19.42 -11.07
CA THR A 96 -2.69 18.95 -12.46
C THR A 96 -2.76 17.43 -12.58
N LEU A 97 -2.30 16.69 -11.57
CA LEU A 97 -2.46 15.24 -11.48
C LEU A 97 -3.95 14.85 -11.47
N THR A 98 -4.71 15.41 -10.55
CA THR A 98 -6.15 15.16 -10.42
C THR A 98 -6.89 15.53 -11.69
N LYS A 99 -6.60 16.70 -12.26
CA LYS A 99 -7.18 17.14 -13.53
C LYS A 99 -6.85 16.22 -14.69
N TYR A 100 -5.61 15.72 -14.76
CA TYR A 100 -5.23 14.75 -15.79
C TYR A 100 -6.07 13.47 -15.67
N CYS A 101 -6.18 12.91 -14.45
CA CYS A 101 -6.99 11.72 -14.19
C CYS A 101 -8.46 11.94 -14.57
N GLU A 102 -9.06 13.06 -14.18
CA GLU A 102 -10.44 13.41 -14.54
C GLU A 102 -10.64 13.53 -16.06
N ASN A 103 -9.68 14.12 -16.77
CA ASN A 103 -9.73 14.27 -18.23
C ASN A 103 -9.73 12.93 -18.98
N ILE A 104 -9.12 11.88 -18.42
CA ILE A 104 -9.14 10.53 -18.99
C ILE A 104 -10.28 9.66 -18.43
N GLY A 105 -11.20 10.25 -17.65
CA GLY A 105 -12.39 9.59 -17.12
C GLY A 105 -12.15 8.82 -15.81
N VAL A 106 -11.08 9.12 -15.08
CA VAL A 106 -10.76 8.58 -13.75
C VAL A 106 -11.20 9.59 -12.71
N MET A 107 -12.22 9.27 -11.90
CA MET A 107 -12.83 10.21 -10.96
C MET A 107 -12.12 10.21 -9.60
N PHE A 108 -11.80 11.41 -9.09
CA PHE A 108 -11.23 11.57 -7.75
C PHE A 108 -12.22 11.08 -6.67
N GLY A 109 -11.71 10.36 -5.68
CA GLY A 109 -12.47 9.76 -4.60
C GLY A 109 -13.14 8.42 -4.94
N GLN A 110 -13.39 8.13 -6.23
CA GLN A 110 -13.93 6.85 -6.69
C GLN A 110 -12.84 5.95 -7.29
N ASP A 111 -12.13 6.45 -8.31
CA ASP A 111 -11.13 5.69 -9.08
C ASP A 111 -9.70 6.12 -8.72
N LEU A 112 -9.48 7.40 -8.40
CA LEU A 112 -8.23 7.95 -7.91
C LEU A 112 -8.36 8.18 -6.41
N ASN A 113 -7.60 7.44 -5.60
CA ASN A 113 -7.70 7.50 -4.15
C ASN A 113 -6.40 7.08 -3.47
N ALA A 114 -6.34 7.24 -2.14
CA ALA A 114 -5.28 6.72 -1.28
C ALA A 114 -5.84 6.40 0.10
N TYR A 115 -5.07 5.69 0.90
CA TYR A 115 -5.30 5.54 2.33
C TYR A 115 -3.98 5.33 3.08
N THR A 116 -3.94 5.82 4.31
CA THR A 116 -2.87 5.58 5.27
C THR A 116 -3.39 4.73 6.43
N SER A 117 -2.69 3.64 6.74
CA SER A 117 -2.98 2.72 7.82
C SER A 117 -1.87 2.76 8.88
N THR A 118 -1.87 1.77 9.78
CA THR A 118 -0.87 1.64 10.84
C THR A 118 0.52 1.36 10.28
N ASP A 119 0.64 0.52 9.25
CA ASP A 119 1.90 -0.02 8.73
C ASP A 119 2.07 0.14 7.21
N GLU A 120 1.09 0.71 6.54
CA GLU A 120 1.14 0.93 5.10
C GLU A 120 0.41 2.19 4.66
N THR A 121 0.84 2.77 3.53
CA THR A 121 0.13 3.77 2.75
C THR A 121 0.01 3.28 1.33
N VAL A 122 -1.20 3.30 0.78
CA VAL A 122 -1.48 2.81 -0.58
C VAL A 122 -2.17 3.89 -1.38
N TYR A 123 -1.71 4.06 -2.63
CA TYR A 123 -2.32 4.96 -3.62
C TYR A 123 -2.80 4.12 -4.79
N ASN A 124 -3.93 4.48 -5.36
CA ASN A 124 -4.51 3.77 -6.49
C ASN A 124 -5.05 4.69 -7.58
N ILE A 125 -4.91 4.24 -8.81
CA ILE A 125 -5.54 4.82 -10.00
C ILE A 125 -6.27 3.67 -10.68
N ASP A 126 -7.57 3.58 -10.50
CA ASP A 126 -8.39 2.51 -11.02
C ASP A 126 -9.08 2.92 -12.33
N ASN A 127 -9.60 1.91 -13.04
CA ASN A 127 -10.46 2.11 -14.19
C ASN A 127 -9.84 2.95 -15.33
N VAL A 128 -8.52 2.99 -15.47
CA VAL A 128 -7.80 3.77 -16.50
C VAL A 128 -8.05 3.19 -17.88
N PRO A 129 -8.49 3.99 -18.88
CA PRO A 129 -8.56 3.53 -20.26
C PRO A 129 -7.17 3.16 -20.79
N VAL A 130 -7.01 1.94 -21.31
CA VAL A 130 -5.69 1.44 -21.76
C VAL A 130 -5.34 2.04 -23.12
N THR A 131 -4.50 3.06 -23.09
CA THR A 131 -3.74 3.60 -24.23
C THR A 131 -2.26 3.68 -23.83
N PRO A 132 -1.30 3.65 -24.76
CA PRO A 132 0.11 3.82 -24.45
C PRO A 132 0.36 5.08 -23.60
N SER A 133 -0.22 6.21 -23.98
CA SER A 133 -0.07 7.49 -23.27
C SER A 133 -0.60 7.44 -21.86
N ASN A 134 -1.78 6.83 -21.61
CA ASN A 134 -2.35 6.75 -20.27
C ASN A 134 -1.53 5.83 -19.37
N VAL A 135 -1.04 4.71 -19.93
CA VAL A 135 -0.18 3.79 -19.17
C VAL A 135 1.11 4.49 -18.75
N ASP A 136 1.78 5.17 -19.69
CA ASP A 136 3.03 5.89 -19.39
C ASP A 136 2.81 7.00 -18.36
N SER A 137 1.73 7.78 -18.49
CA SER A 137 1.40 8.84 -17.52
C SER A 137 1.08 8.28 -16.13
N CYS A 138 0.32 7.19 -16.04
CA CYS A 138 0.03 6.58 -14.74
C CYS A 138 1.29 5.99 -14.09
N LEU A 139 2.19 5.39 -14.86
CA LEU A 139 3.49 4.94 -14.34
C LEU A 139 4.34 6.11 -13.87
N LEU A 140 4.29 7.25 -14.59
CA LEU A 140 4.97 8.48 -14.17
C LEU A 140 4.38 9.04 -12.86
N ILE A 141 3.06 9.00 -12.69
CA ILE A 141 2.39 9.37 -11.44
C ILE A 141 2.88 8.47 -10.30
N LEU A 142 2.91 7.14 -10.49
CA LEU A 142 3.43 6.21 -9.45
C LEU A 142 4.89 6.53 -9.08
N ARG A 143 5.73 6.86 -10.08
CA ARG A 143 7.11 7.26 -9.85
C ARG A 143 7.18 8.55 -9.03
N ASP A 144 6.37 9.54 -9.36
CA ASP A 144 6.34 10.82 -8.64
C ASP A 144 5.84 10.64 -7.20
N TRP A 145 4.86 9.80 -6.97
CA TRP A 145 4.42 9.45 -5.61
C TRP A 145 5.52 8.73 -4.80
N ALA A 146 6.41 8.01 -5.47
CA ALA A 146 7.53 7.35 -4.81
C ALA A 146 8.67 8.31 -4.43
N ASP A 147 9.00 9.30 -5.28
CA ASP A 147 10.21 10.12 -5.13
C ASP A 147 10.15 11.49 -5.86
N GLY A 148 8.98 12.04 -6.10
CA GLY A 148 8.83 13.26 -6.87
C GLY A 148 7.87 14.29 -6.27
N LEU A 149 7.65 14.30 -4.95
CA LEU A 149 6.79 15.28 -4.31
C LEU A 149 7.49 16.64 -4.20
N THR A 150 6.81 17.72 -4.62
CA THR A 150 7.39 19.07 -4.54
C THR A 150 7.34 19.67 -3.15
N LEU A 151 6.41 19.27 -2.31
CA LEU A 151 6.21 19.73 -0.93
C LEU A 151 6.28 21.26 -0.82
N ALA A 152 5.61 21.97 -1.74
CA ALA A 152 5.63 23.42 -1.79
C ALA A 152 5.09 24.03 -0.49
N PRO A 153 5.79 25.00 0.16
CA PRO A 153 5.34 25.60 1.42
C PRO A 153 3.91 26.10 1.38
N SER A 154 3.50 26.72 0.27
CA SER A 154 2.12 27.21 0.09
C SER A 154 1.07 26.09 0.07
N GLU A 155 1.39 24.94 -0.47
CA GLU A 155 0.48 23.78 -0.46
C GLU A 155 0.46 23.11 0.93
N ILE A 156 1.61 23.05 1.61
CA ILE A 156 1.69 22.60 3.00
C ILE A 156 0.82 23.48 3.91
N ASP A 157 0.91 24.79 3.77
CA ASP A 157 0.13 25.72 4.59
C ASP A 157 -1.37 25.60 4.34
N LYS A 158 -1.78 25.40 3.09
CA LYS A 158 -3.19 25.16 2.74
C LYS A 158 -3.72 23.86 3.33
N GLU A 159 -2.92 22.79 3.27
CA GLU A 159 -3.35 21.48 3.73
C GLU A 159 -3.43 21.38 5.26
N ARG A 160 -2.66 22.21 5.96
CA ARG A 160 -2.70 22.30 7.43
C ARG A 160 -3.97 22.97 7.97
N GLY A 161 -4.66 23.78 7.22
CA GLY A 161 -5.86 24.56 7.60
C GLY A 161 -5.52 25.88 8.25
#